data_5976bc80db1a5f7f76ef522422d64344
#
_entry.id   5976bc80db1a5f7f76ef522422d64344
#
_cell.length_a   1.000
_cell.length_b   1.000
_cell.length_c   1.000
_cell.angle_alpha   90.00
_cell.angle_beta   90.00
_cell.angle_gamma   90.00
#
_symmetry.space_group_name_H-M   'P 1'
#
loop_
_entity.id
_entity.type
_entity.pdbx_description
1 polymer ?
#
loop_
_entity_poly.entity_id
_entity_poly.type
_entity_poly.pdbx_seq_one_letter_code
_entity_poly.pdbx_strand_id
1 'polypeptide(L)'
;MAYAKNPDKYLKTYIKKHQKLTAKLSGIGFIWPGNIQRRYITCGKPYCACRKDPKARHGPYAYWTSKENKKTVSRLLNTEEADLLEEWIENRRKMETIFSQMKDLSRKTFKTAFQLRVEEKRGE
;
A
#
# COMPACT_ATOMS: atom_id res chain seq x y z
N MET A 1 -23.13 23.19 -5.94
CA MET A 1 -22.20 22.44 -6.81
C MET A 1 -22.26 23.00 -8.23
N ALA A 2 -21.11 23.38 -8.75
CA ALA A 2 -21.03 23.79 -10.15
C ALA A 2 -21.02 22.55 -11.05
N TYR A 3 -21.91 22.52 -12.04
CA TYR A 3 -21.94 21.43 -13.00
C TYR A 3 -20.90 21.64 -14.11
N ALA A 4 -20.29 20.56 -14.54
CA ALA A 4 -19.33 20.58 -15.65
C ALA A 4 -20.04 20.81 -16.98
N LYS A 5 -19.33 21.50 -17.90
CA LYS A 5 -19.72 21.50 -19.31
C LYS A 5 -19.31 20.14 -19.91
N ASN A 6 -20.15 19.56 -20.75
CA ASN A 6 -19.90 18.25 -21.35
C ASN A 6 -19.62 17.13 -20.34
N PRO A 7 -20.55 16.87 -19.40
CA PRO A 7 -20.31 15.85 -18.37
C PRO A 7 -20.07 14.45 -18.93
N ASP A 8 -20.68 14.12 -20.06
CA ASP A 8 -20.48 12.83 -20.71
C ASP A 8 -19.04 12.61 -21.15
N LYS A 9 -18.39 13.65 -21.69
CA LYS A 9 -16.98 13.61 -22.06
C LYS A 9 -16.07 13.36 -20.87
N TYR A 10 -16.33 14.05 -19.75
CA TYR A 10 -15.55 13.87 -18.51
C TYR A 10 -15.75 12.48 -17.95
N LEU A 11 -16.98 11.98 -17.95
CA LEU A 11 -17.27 10.63 -17.46
C LEU A 11 -16.51 9.57 -18.26
N LYS A 12 -16.49 9.67 -19.57
CA LYS A 12 -15.73 8.75 -20.45
C LYS A 12 -14.24 8.76 -20.10
N THR A 13 -13.67 9.93 -19.85
CA THR A 13 -12.27 10.08 -19.43
C THR A 13 -12.02 9.41 -18.08
N TYR A 14 -12.91 9.60 -17.11
CA TYR A 14 -12.80 8.99 -15.79
C TYR A 14 -12.93 7.47 -15.85
N ILE A 15 -13.81 6.95 -16.69
CA ILE A 15 -13.95 5.50 -16.90
C ILE A 15 -12.66 4.90 -17.45
N LYS A 16 -12.02 5.56 -18.42
CA LYS A 16 -10.73 5.10 -18.95
C LYS A 16 -9.64 5.09 -17.90
N LYS A 17 -9.60 6.12 -17.06
CA LYS A 17 -8.63 6.16 -15.92
C LYS A 17 -8.89 5.04 -14.93
N HIS A 18 -10.16 4.76 -14.64
CA HIS A 18 -10.54 3.66 -13.77
C HIS A 18 -10.08 2.31 -14.33
N GLN A 19 -10.30 2.09 -15.63
CA GLN A 19 -9.85 0.86 -16.31
C GLN A 19 -8.34 0.67 -16.23
N LYS A 20 -7.56 1.75 -16.36
CA LYS A 20 -6.10 1.69 -16.20
C LYS A 20 -5.69 1.30 -14.79
N LEU A 21 -6.37 1.86 -13.78
CA LEU A 21 -6.10 1.54 -12.39
C LEU A 21 -6.45 0.09 -12.05
N THR A 22 -7.59 -0.41 -12.51
CA THR A 22 -7.98 -1.81 -12.30
C THR A 22 -7.06 -2.78 -13.02
N ALA A 23 -6.54 -2.40 -14.19
CA ALA A 23 -5.56 -3.22 -14.91
C ALA A 23 -4.25 -3.33 -14.11
N LYS A 24 -3.79 -2.24 -13.51
CA LYS A 24 -2.61 -2.27 -12.62
C LYS A 24 -2.87 -3.15 -11.40
N LEU A 25 -4.06 -3.08 -10.82
CA LEU A 25 -4.44 -3.88 -9.67
C LEU A 25 -4.40 -5.38 -9.99
N SER A 26 -4.86 -5.77 -11.15
CA SER A 26 -4.86 -7.17 -11.58
C SER A 26 -3.46 -7.77 -11.74
N GLY A 27 -2.45 -6.91 -11.93
CA GLY A 27 -1.05 -7.31 -12.07
C GLY A 27 -0.31 -7.49 -10.74
N ILE A 28 -0.95 -7.18 -9.62
CA ILE A 28 -0.33 -7.30 -8.30
C ILE A 28 -0.36 -8.75 -7.85
N GLY A 29 0.79 -9.26 -7.37
CA GLY A 29 0.89 -10.60 -6.81
C GLY A 29 0.38 -10.69 -5.38
N PHE A 30 0.85 -11.69 -4.63
CA PHE A 30 0.47 -11.85 -3.23
C PHE A 30 0.88 -10.65 -2.40
N ILE A 31 0.14 -10.37 -1.35
CA ILE A 31 0.36 -9.23 -0.45
C ILE A 31 0.58 -9.74 0.98
N TRP A 32 1.27 -8.93 1.79
CA TRP A 32 1.52 -9.25 3.18
C TRP A 32 1.43 -7.99 4.05
N PRO A 33 0.81 -8.10 5.24
CA PRO A 33 0.70 -6.96 6.16
C PRO A 33 2.00 -6.69 6.91
N GLY A 34 2.07 -5.53 7.56
CA GLY A 34 3.19 -5.17 8.40
C GLY A 34 4.39 -4.64 7.63
N ASN A 35 5.53 -4.64 8.29
CA ASN A 35 6.77 -4.11 7.75
C ASN A 35 7.95 -4.98 8.16
N ILE A 36 9.06 -4.85 7.45
CA ILE A 36 10.32 -5.49 7.81
C ILE A 36 11.28 -4.42 8.32
N GLN A 37 11.86 -4.68 9.48
CA GLN A 37 12.91 -3.85 10.07
C GLN A 37 14.19 -4.66 10.12
N ARG A 38 15.28 -4.06 9.69
CA ARG A 38 16.61 -4.67 9.79
C ARG A 38 17.34 -4.02 10.96
N ARG A 39 17.80 -4.83 11.90
CA ARG A 39 18.40 -4.35 13.14
C ARG A 39 19.75 -4.99 13.38
N TYR A 40 20.68 -4.17 13.86
CA TYR A 40 21.93 -4.65 14.45
C TYR A 40 21.72 -4.71 15.96
N ILE A 41 22.14 -5.82 16.57
CA ILE A 41 21.95 -6.06 18.00
C ILE A 41 23.25 -6.36 18.70
N THR A 42 23.26 -6.15 20.03
CA THR A 42 24.32 -6.65 20.89
C THR A 42 23.94 -8.03 21.40
N CYS A 43 24.92 -8.93 21.49
CA CYS A 43 24.67 -10.24 22.06
C CYS A 43 24.74 -10.19 23.60
N GLY A 44 24.29 -11.26 24.27
CA GLY A 44 24.31 -11.34 25.72
C GLY A 44 25.68 -11.61 26.33
N LYS A 45 26.72 -11.83 25.54
CA LYS A 45 28.05 -12.18 26.03
C LYS A 45 28.81 -10.93 26.50
N PRO A 46 29.23 -10.85 27.78
CA PRO A 46 29.87 -9.64 28.32
C PRO A 46 31.24 -9.32 27.72
N TYR A 47 31.90 -10.28 27.11
CA TYR A 47 33.23 -10.13 26.50
C TYR A 47 33.19 -9.85 25.01
N CYS A 48 32.01 -9.76 24.41
CA CYS A 48 31.89 -9.52 22.99
C CYS A 48 32.14 -8.05 22.64
N ALA A 49 32.89 -7.82 21.57
CA ALA A 49 33.23 -6.47 21.09
C ALA A 49 31.99 -5.64 20.73
N CYS A 50 30.85 -6.27 20.44
CA CYS A 50 29.61 -5.58 20.09
C CYS A 50 29.09 -4.67 21.21
N ARG A 51 29.46 -4.88 22.44
CA ARG A 51 29.07 -4.04 23.57
C ARG A 51 29.81 -2.71 23.63
N LYS A 52 31.03 -2.67 23.11
CA LYS A 52 31.90 -1.48 23.16
C LYS A 52 31.94 -0.74 21.82
N ASP A 53 31.82 -1.46 20.71
CA ASP A 53 31.94 -0.90 19.37
C ASP A 53 30.63 -1.08 18.60
N PRO A 54 29.93 0.03 18.23
CA PRO A 54 28.72 -0.06 17.42
C PRO A 54 28.92 -0.78 16.09
N LYS A 55 30.14 -0.71 15.52
CA LYS A 55 30.46 -1.39 14.26
C LYS A 55 30.56 -2.92 14.41
N ALA A 56 30.77 -3.40 15.63
CA ALA A 56 30.88 -4.82 15.94
C ALA A 56 29.53 -5.46 16.32
N ARG A 57 28.42 -4.73 16.24
CA ARG A 57 27.09 -5.26 16.48
C ARG A 57 26.75 -6.35 15.48
N HIS A 58 25.97 -7.33 15.95
CA HIS A 58 25.57 -8.48 15.15
C HIS A 58 24.39 -8.11 14.26
N GLY A 59 24.36 -8.68 13.05
CA GLY A 59 23.29 -8.46 12.10
C GLY A 59 23.80 -8.02 10.71
N PRO A 60 22.90 -7.43 9.89
CA PRO A 60 21.53 -7.08 10.25
C PRO A 60 20.63 -8.30 10.34
N TYR A 61 19.76 -8.31 11.34
CA TYR A 61 18.69 -9.29 11.47
C TYR A 61 17.39 -8.69 10.96
N ALA A 62 16.62 -9.45 10.19
CA ALA A 62 15.34 -9.03 9.68
C ALA A 62 14.22 -9.43 10.64
N TYR A 63 13.41 -8.48 11.04
CA TYR A 63 12.23 -8.70 11.87
C TYR A 63 10.99 -8.22 11.13
N TRP A 64 9.99 -9.08 11.06
CA TRP A 64 8.68 -8.68 10.62
C TRP A 64 7.92 -8.11 11.82
N THR A 65 7.29 -6.94 11.64
CA THR A 65 6.49 -6.30 12.67
C THR A 65 5.12 -5.96 12.13
N SER A 66 4.09 -6.19 12.93
CA SER A 66 2.71 -5.85 12.58
C SER A 66 1.94 -5.53 13.85
N LYS A 67 0.89 -4.73 13.70
CA LYS A 67 -0.08 -4.51 14.77
C LYS A 67 -1.24 -5.48 14.61
N GLU A 68 -1.43 -6.33 15.60
CA GLU A 68 -2.55 -7.25 15.67
C GLU A 68 -3.29 -7.05 16.99
N ASN A 69 -4.60 -6.80 16.92
CA ASN A 69 -5.43 -6.55 18.11
C ASN A 69 -4.84 -5.48 19.04
N LYS A 70 -4.39 -4.35 18.46
CA LYS A 70 -3.76 -3.22 19.16
C LYS A 70 -2.40 -3.53 19.80
N LYS A 71 -1.85 -4.72 19.57
CA LYS A 71 -0.53 -5.11 20.06
C LYS A 71 0.46 -5.22 18.91
N THR A 72 1.70 -4.82 19.16
CA THR A 72 2.78 -5.01 18.19
C THR A 72 3.31 -6.43 18.29
N VAL A 73 3.26 -7.16 17.19
CA VAL A 73 3.86 -8.48 17.05
C VAL A 73 5.17 -8.33 16.30
N SER A 74 6.23 -8.98 16.76
CA SER A 74 7.54 -8.98 16.11
C SER A 74 8.03 -10.41 15.96
N ARG A 75 8.56 -10.74 14.77
CA ARG A 75 9.05 -12.07 14.46
C ARG A 75 10.36 -11.99 13.70
N LEU A 76 11.35 -12.75 14.18
CA LEU A 76 12.63 -12.90 13.49
C LEU A 76 12.46 -13.73 12.23
N LEU A 77 13.03 -13.27 11.12
CA LEU A 77 12.97 -13.94 9.83
C LEU A 77 14.37 -14.37 9.40
N ASN A 78 14.43 -15.51 8.69
CA ASN A 78 15.65 -15.82 7.96
C ASN A 78 15.72 -14.98 6.67
N THR A 79 16.85 -15.02 5.98
CA THR A 79 17.07 -14.21 4.77
C THR A 79 16.04 -14.50 3.68
N GLU A 80 15.72 -15.76 3.46
CA GLU A 80 14.79 -16.18 2.40
C GLU A 80 13.36 -15.75 2.71
N GLU A 81 12.93 -15.89 3.98
CA GLU A 81 11.64 -15.40 4.43
C GLU A 81 11.55 -13.88 4.29
N ALA A 82 12.61 -13.17 4.68
CA ALA A 82 12.65 -11.72 4.59
C ALA A 82 12.52 -11.23 3.15
N ASP A 83 13.24 -11.85 2.23
CA ASP A 83 13.21 -11.48 0.82
C ASP A 83 11.82 -11.69 0.22
N LEU A 84 11.19 -12.81 0.50
CA LEU A 84 9.85 -13.11 0.01
C LEU A 84 8.80 -12.16 0.61
N LEU A 85 8.84 -11.94 1.91
CA LEU A 85 7.89 -11.04 2.58
C LEU A 85 8.09 -9.59 2.17
N GLU A 86 9.32 -9.15 1.90
CA GLU A 86 9.57 -7.81 1.35
C GLU A 86 8.89 -7.63 0.00
N GLU A 87 8.95 -8.63 -0.87
CA GLU A 87 8.25 -8.62 -2.15
C GLU A 87 6.74 -8.49 -1.96
N TRP A 88 6.16 -9.29 -1.08
CA TRP A 88 4.72 -9.28 -0.82
C TRP A 88 4.26 -7.98 -0.12
N ILE A 89 5.07 -7.44 0.76
CA ILE A 89 4.81 -6.15 1.41
C ILE A 89 4.85 -5.03 0.38
N GLU A 90 5.80 -5.06 -0.54
CA GLU A 90 5.87 -4.07 -1.63
C GLU A 90 4.65 -4.17 -2.54
N ASN A 91 4.19 -5.37 -2.84
CA ASN A 91 2.95 -5.58 -3.58
C ASN A 91 1.76 -4.95 -2.85
N ARG A 92 1.68 -5.11 -1.53
CA ARG A 92 0.63 -4.48 -0.72
C ARG A 92 0.70 -2.95 -0.80
N ARG A 93 1.89 -2.37 -0.72
CA ARG A 93 2.07 -0.91 -0.83
C ARG A 93 1.59 -0.40 -2.18
N LYS A 94 1.90 -1.10 -3.24
CA LYS A 94 1.40 -0.77 -4.59
C LYS A 94 -0.12 -0.86 -4.65
N MET A 95 -0.69 -1.91 -4.08
CA MET A 95 -2.15 -2.08 -4.00
C MET A 95 -2.80 -0.91 -3.23
N GLU A 96 -2.25 -0.53 -2.09
CA GLU A 96 -2.77 0.58 -1.29
C GLU A 96 -2.72 1.90 -2.04
N THR A 97 -1.64 2.15 -2.79
CA THR A 97 -1.51 3.34 -3.65
C THR A 97 -2.58 3.35 -4.72
N ILE A 98 -2.79 2.25 -5.42
CA ILE A 98 -3.83 2.12 -6.45
C ILE A 98 -5.21 2.32 -5.83
N PHE A 99 -5.46 1.71 -4.67
CA PHE A 99 -6.73 1.85 -3.96
C PHE A 99 -7.02 3.29 -3.59
N SER A 100 -6.02 4.01 -3.10
CA SER A 100 -6.12 5.45 -2.81
C SER A 100 -6.46 6.26 -4.06
N GLN A 101 -5.79 5.96 -5.17
CA GLN A 101 -6.05 6.61 -6.45
C GLN A 101 -7.47 6.32 -6.96
N MET A 102 -7.97 5.10 -6.75
CA MET A 102 -9.34 4.74 -7.11
C MET A 102 -10.37 5.53 -6.29
N LYS A 103 -10.12 5.71 -4.99
CA LYS A 103 -10.98 6.53 -4.15
C LYS A 103 -11.00 7.99 -4.60
N ASP A 104 -9.85 8.55 -4.91
CA ASP A 104 -9.75 9.93 -5.38
C ASP A 104 -10.45 10.12 -6.71
N LEU A 105 -10.29 9.18 -7.62
CA LEU A 105 -10.98 9.19 -8.90
C LEU A 105 -12.49 9.09 -8.71
N SER A 106 -12.96 8.25 -7.82
CA SER A 106 -14.39 8.11 -7.51
C SER A 106 -14.98 9.42 -6.98
N ARG A 107 -14.24 10.12 -6.12
CA ARG A 107 -14.67 11.43 -5.61
C ARG A 107 -14.83 12.45 -6.73
N LYS A 108 -13.90 12.50 -7.67
CA LYS A 108 -13.97 13.37 -8.85
C LYS A 108 -15.12 12.99 -9.78
N THR A 109 -15.31 11.69 -9.96
CA THR A 109 -16.33 11.17 -10.89
C THR A 109 -17.73 11.36 -10.36
N PHE A 110 -17.91 11.35 -9.06
CA PHE A 110 -19.23 11.39 -8.42
C PHE A 110 -20.10 12.57 -8.89
N LYS A 111 -19.54 13.77 -8.93
CA LYS A 111 -20.29 14.96 -9.36
C LYS A 111 -20.82 14.81 -10.78
N THR A 112 -19.95 14.36 -11.67
CA THR A 112 -20.27 14.19 -13.09
C THR A 112 -21.30 13.08 -13.29
N ALA A 113 -21.11 11.94 -12.65
CA ALA A 113 -22.04 10.82 -12.73
C ALA A 113 -23.42 11.17 -12.17
N PHE A 114 -23.44 11.89 -11.04
CA PHE A 114 -24.68 12.35 -10.43
C PHE A 114 -25.41 13.36 -11.33
N GLN A 115 -24.68 14.30 -11.91
CA GLN A 115 -25.23 15.28 -12.86
C GLN A 115 -25.93 14.59 -14.04
N LEU A 116 -25.26 13.59 -14.62
CA LEU A 116 -25.83 12.83 -15.75
C LEU A 116 -27.11 12.09 -15.37
N ARG A 117 -27.16 11.50 -14.16
CA ARG A 117 -28.37 10.81 -13.68
C ARG A 117 -29.53 11.77 -13.48
N VAL A 118 -29.27 12.98 -12.98
CA VAL A 118 -30.28 14.02 -12.81
C VAL A 118 -30.82 14.49 -14.16
N GLU A 119 -29.94 14.71 -15.14
CA GLU A 119 -30.33 15.12 -16.49
C GLU A 119 -31.14 14.06 -17.18
N GLU A 120 -30.77 12.79 -17.04
CA GLU A 120 -31.50 11.64 -17.58
C GLU A 120 -32.92 11.58 -17.03
N LYS A 121 -33.11 11.76 -15.73
CA LYS A 121 -34.43 11.78 -15.10
C LYS A 121 -35.30 12.96 -15.56
N ARG A 122 -34.68 14.12 -15.82
CA ARG A 122 -35.39 15.30 -16.34
C ARG A 122 -35.84 15.11 -17.81
N GLY A 123 -35.10 14.29 -18.54
CA GLY A 123 -35.44 13.97 -19.94
C GLY A 123 -36.60 12.99 -20.08
N GLU A 124 -37.01 12.34 -19.01
CA GLU A 124 -38.18 11.48 -18.97
C GLU A 124 -39.44 12.31 -18.66
#